data_e043c43c564095df54c74dec286313eb
#
_entry.id   e043c43c564095df54c74dec286313eb
#
_cell.length_a   1.000
_cell.length_b   1.000
_cell.length_c   1.000
_cell.angle_alpha   90.00
_cell.angle_beta   90.00
_cell.angle_gamma   90.00
#
_symmetry.space_group_name_H-M   'P 1'
#
loop_
_entity.id
_entity.type
_entity.pdbx_description
1 polymer ?
#
loop_
_entity_poly.entity_id
_entity_poly.type
_entity_poly.pdbx_seq_one_letter_code
_entity_poly.pdbx_strand_id
1 'polypeptide(L)'
;MTVSRIATAGLALLLAAACTVPTPPRGQAGTAAGMVCAPPPGPPGPETATTIDVIEQAYFCILGNYYSAATLDARQLLAAGFIALTQELNRNGRDVPEATMPALTGDRKADWAAFEAVYRKTTDQVPGLRDKLAVVTLEAMVAALDDNHASWAHDIKRNPGYYDGDGEGLGLQTNVTGSQATGNPGVAVPPLFVTTVQGGAVKAAGLRPGDVIESVNGSAPFIDGKPTSAIAALYPQYPEARPVKLRLLRQSTGRRWSVTLKPGLYQRDLAALQVVQSKLMDDTAYVRVRGFAPDSATRALRAISRLRTGRTLNGVVLDLRGNGGGSPTEAARLLSAFVHGKDTHYLCTADSRCESVRTDDTVELLGLPLVVLTDRGCASACEHFGSAVKDLRIGRLVGTRTAGLMAGPTQPYLLSNNTMLGFPSRHGLGANREEINRIGVAPDHHVPSTPQDAAAGRDPALAKALTLLHK
;
A
#
# COMPACT_ATOMS: atom_id res chain seq x y z
N MET A 1 35.50 10.64 36.51
CA MET A 1 34.51 9.55 36.56
C MET A 1 33.74 9.57 35.25
N THR A 2 34.17 8.71 34.34
CA THR A 2 33.72 8.63 32.96
C THR A 2 32.61 7.59 32.91
N VAL A 3 31.38 8.01 32.63
CA VAL A 3 30.23 7.12 32.45
C VAL A 3 30.16 6.73 30.96
N SER A 4 30.51 5.48 30.68
CA SER A 4 30.39 4.86 29.36
C SER A 4 28.92 4.72 29.00
N ARG A 5 28.51 5.38 27.90
CA ARG A 5 27.17 5.16 27.28
C ARG A 5 27.29 3.94 26.35
N ILE A 6 26.65 2.86 26.75
CA ILE A 6 26.44 1.71 25.87
C ILE A 6 25.28 2.06 24.93
N ALA A 7 25.61 2.28 23.68
CA ALA A 7 24.62 2.44 22.61
C ALA A 7 24.11 1.05 22.21
N THR A 8 22.90 0.71 22.62
CA THR A 8 22.16 -0.42 22.06
C THR A 8 21.56 0.01 20.72
N ALA A 9 22.25 -0.34 19.64
CA ALA A 9 21.74 -0.25 18.29
C ALA A 9 20.57 -1.25 18.12
N GLY A 10 19.36 -0.75 18.23
CA GLY A 10 18.15 -1.49 17.87
C GLY A 10 18.03 -1.58 16.35
N LEU A 11 18.52 -2.66 15.80
CA LEU A 11 18.36 -3.02 14.39
C LEU A 11 16.88 -3.36 14.13
N ALA A 12 16.07 -2.40 13.71
CA ALA A 12 14.73 -2.65 13.20
C ALA A 12 14.85 -3.20 11.76
N LEU A 13 15.24 -4.46 11.64
CA LEU A 13 15.00 -5.22 10.43
C LEU A 13 13.47 -5.32 10.26
N LEU A 14 12.95 -4.79 9.17
CA LEU A 14 11.73 -5.28 8.56
C LEU A 14 12.01 -6.69 8.01
N LEU A 15 12.10 -7.65 8.91
CA LEU A 15 11.94 -9.04 8.59
C LEU A 15 10.46 -9.21 8.21
N ALA A 16 10.18 -9.33 6.92
CA ALA A 16 9.01 -10.07 6.51
C ALA A 16 9.10 -11.42 7.24
N ALA A 17 8.26 -11.62 8.26
CA ALA A 17 8.15 -12.90 8.92
C ALA A 17 7.73 -13.89 7.85
N ALA A 18 8.68 -14.64 7.32
CA ALA A 18 8.41 -15.84 6.55
C ALA A 18 7.68 -16.78 7.49
N CYS A 19 6.35 -16.82 7.38
CA CYS A 19 5.58 -17.94 7.88
C CYS A 19 6.16 -19.18 7.20
N THR A 20 6.80 -20.06 7.97
CA THR A 20 7.16 -21.40 7.51
C THR A 20 5.86 -22.17 7.29
N VAL A 21 5.29 -22.02 6.09
CA VAL A 21 4.24 -22.89 5.58
C VAL A 21 4.93 -24.16 5.10
N PRO A 22 4.47 -25.36 5.45
CA PRO A 22 5.04 -26.60 4.94
C PRO A 22 4.97 -26.58 3.40
N THR A 23 6.12 -26.82 2.77
CA THR A 23 6.32 -26.81 1.33
C THR A 23 5.45 -27.92 0.70
N PRO A 24 4.55 -27.61 -0.24
CA PRO A 24 3.87 -28.65 -1.01
C PRO A 24 4.89 -29.36 -1.92
N PRO A 25 4.66 -30.64 -2.29
CA PRO A 25 5.59 -31.40 -3.13
C PRO A 25 5.74 -30.72 -4.49
N ARG A 26 6.99 -30.51 -4.89
CA ARG A 26 7.40 -29.95 -6.16
C ARG A 26 6.88 -30.79 -7.33
N GLY A 27 5.91 -30.26 -8.06
CA GLY A 27 5.71 -30.65 -9.44
C GLY A 27 6.87 -30.11 -10.28
N GLN A 28 7.71 -30.98 -10.79
CA GLN A 28 8.80 -30.63 -11.70
C GLN A 28 8.22 -30.20 -13.05
N ALA A 29 8.07 -28.89 -13.25
CA ALA A 29 7.98 -28.34 -14.61
C ALA A 29 9.42 -28.11 -15.07
N GLY A 30 9.80 -28.74 -16.19
CA GLY A 30 11.16 -28.69 -16.74
C GLY A 30 11.63 -27.26 -16.99
N THR A 31 12.68 -26.86 -16.28
CA THR A 31 13.33 -25.56 -16.36
C THR A 31 14.32 -25.52 -17.51
N ALA A 32 14.28 -24.45 -18.31
CA ALA A 32 15.45 -23.99 -19.04
C ALA A 32 16.53 -23.65 -18.01
N ALA A 33 17.75 -24.06 -18.25
CA ALA A 33 18.85 -23.99 -17.28
C ALA A 33 19.09 -22.55 -16.77
N GLY A 34 18.92 -22.31 -15.46
CA GLY A 34 19.69 -21.30 -14.77
C GLY A 34 18.96 -20.17 -14.06
N MET A 35 17.70 -19.82 -14.34
CA MET A 35 17.05 -18.69 -13.65
C MET A 35 16.10 -19.15 -12.54
N VAL A 36 16.58 -19.08 -11.31
CA VAL A 36 15.77 -19.45 -10.13
C VAL A 36 14.94 -18.24 -9.70
N CYS A 37 13.62 -18.36 -9.79
CA CYS A 37 12.67 -17.47 -9.16
C CYS A 37 12.53 -17.89 -7.69
N ALA A 38 13.28 -17.27 -6.80
CA ALA A 38 13.32 -17.64 -5.39
C ALA A 38 13.06 -16.43 -4.49
N PRO A 39 12.44 -16.67 -3.31
CA PRO A 39 12.38 -15.65 -2.27
C PRO A 39 13.80 -15.22 -1.88
N PRO A 40 13.98 -13.96 -1.43
CA PRO A 40 15.27 -13.47 -0.99
C PRO A 40 15.77 -14.29 0.22
N PRO A 41 17.03 -14.76 0.24
CA PRO A 41 17.59 -15.47 1.39
C PRO A 41 17.93 -14.53 2.55
N GLY A 42 17.90 -13.22 2.30
CA GLY A 42 18.21 -12.15 3.26
C GLY A 42 18.02 -10.78 2.62
N PRO A 43 18.49 -9.70 3.26
CA PRO A 43 18.47 -8.37 2.65
C PRO A 43 19.20 -8.39 1.31
N PRO A 44 18.66 -7.72 0.25
CA PRO A 44 19.36 -7.64 -1.03
C PRO A 44 20.69 -6.90 -0.91
N GLY A 45 21.67 -7.31 -1.73
CA GLY A 45 22.91 -6.59 -1.90
C GLY A 45 22.74 -5.25 -2.64
N PRO A 46 23.85 -4.54 -2.94
CA PRO A 46 23.79 -3.35 -3.78
C PRO A 46 23.18 -3.68 -5.14
N GLU A 47 22.27 -2.81 -5.59
CA GLU A 47 21.65 -2.92 -6.89
C GLU A 47 22.67 -2.74 -8.01
N THR A 48 22.58 -3.57 -9.06
CA THR A 48 23.35 -3.43 -10.29
C THR A 48 22.43 -3.11 -11.47
N ALA A 49 23.02 -2.75 -12.63
CA ALA A 49 22.27 -2.36 -13.81
C ALA A 49 21.22 -3.41 -14.22
N THR A 50 20.06 -2.94 -14.63
CA THR A 50 19.01 -3.80 -15.20
C THR A 50 19.37 -4.15 -16.66
N THR A 51 19.36 -5.44 -16.96
CA THR A 51 19.69 -5.96 -18.29
C THR A 51 18.52 -6.74 -18.87
N ILE A 52 18.62 -7.13 -20.13
CA ILE A 52 17.61 -8.00 -20.76
C ILE A 52 17.50 -9.36 -20.04
N ASP A 53 18.59 -9.86 -19.44
CA ASP A 53 18.58 -11.12 -18.70
C ASP A 53 17.80 -10.98 -17.36
N VAL A 54 17.84 -9.79 -16.73
CA VAL A 54 16.99 -9.46 -15.57
C VAL A 54 15.52 -9.38 -15.99
N ILE A 55 15.22 -8.79 -17.14
CA ILE A 55 13.86 -8.74 -17.68
C ILE A 55 13.35 -10.14 -17.98
N GLU A 56 14.19 -11.01 -18.58
CA GLU A 56 13.87 -12.42 -18.82
C GLU A 56 13.52 -13.15 -17.52
N GLN A 57 14.36 -13.01 -16.52
CA GLN A 57 14.14 -13.59 -15.20
C GLN A 57 12.79 -13.12 -14.61
N ALA A 58 12.50 -11.82 -14.65
CA ALA A 58 11.24 -11.27 -14.16
C ALA A 58 10.03 -11.80 -14.94
N TYR A 59 10.12 -11.84 -16.28
CA TYR A 59 9.07 -12.34 -17.15
C TYR A 59 8.71 -13.80 -16.83
N PHE A 60 9.70 -14.71 -16.80
CA PHE A 60 9.42 -16.11 -16.48
C PHE A 60 9.06 -16.31 -14.99
N CYS A 61 9.55 -15.45 -14.10
CA CYS A 61 9.15 -15.46 -12.70
C CYS A 61 7.64 -15.17 -12.54
N ILE A 62 7.15 -14.14 -13.22
CA ILE A 62 5.72 -13.81 -13.27
C ILE A 62 4.92 -15.00 -13.83
N LEU A 63 5.32 -15.52 -15.01
CA LEU A 63 4.60 -16.60 -15.69
C LEU A 63 4.58 -17.95 -14.94
N GLY A 64 5.52 -18.12 -14.00
CA GLY A 64 5.60 -19.33 -13.18
C GLY A 64 4.88 -19.23 -11.83
N ASN A 65 4.69 -18.03 -11.29
CA ASN A 65 4.33 -17.88 -9.86
C ASN A 65 3.19 -16.90 -9.59
N TYR A 66 2.80 -16.06 -10.56
CA TYR A 66 1.67 -15.16 -10.39
C TYR A 66 0.37 -15.96 -10.25
N TYR A 67 -0.51 -15.55 -9.34
CA TYR A 67 -1.70 -16.34 -9.00
C TYR A 67 -2.61 -16.66 -10.19
N SER A 68 -2.67 -15.81 -11.22
CA SER A 68 -3.42 -16.06 -12.46
C SER A 68 -2.54 -16.36 -13.66
N ALA A 69 -1.29 -16.80 -13.45
CA ALA A 69 -0.33 -17.08 -14.53
C ALA A 69 -0.84 -18.04 -15.60
N ALA A 70 -1.73 -18.97 -15.24
CA ALA A 70 -2.30 -19.93 -16.21
C ALA A 70 -3.21 -19.25 -17.25
N THR A 71 -3.89 -18.18 -16.87
CA THR A 71 -4.83 -17.42 -17.72
C THR A 71 -4.24 -16.11 -18.25
N LEU A 72 -3.05 -15.74 -17.78
CA LEU A 72 -2.36 -14.51 -18.19
C LEU A 72 -1.89 -14.63 -19.64
N ASP A 73 -2.33 -13.71 -20.48
CA ASP A 73 -1.77 -13.57 -21.84
C ASP A 73 -0.39 -12.91 -21.76
N ALA A 74 0.66 -13.74 -21.84
CA ALA A 74 2.05 -13.30 -21.74
C ALA A 74 2.43 -12.26 -22.82
N ARG A 75 1.72 -12.24 -23.96
CA ARG A 75 1.95 -11.25 -25.03
C ARG A 75 1.66 -9.83 -24.59
N GLN A 76 0.72 -9.63 -23.65
CA GLN A 76 0.40 -8.32 -23.10
C GLN A 76 1.58 -7.72 -22.30
N LEU A 77 2.33 -8.56 -21.57
CA LEU A 77 3.53 -8.11 -20.86
C LEU A 77 4.60 -7.66 -21.84
N LEU A 78 4.88 -8.47 -22.87
CA LEU A 78 5.87 -8.13 -23.90
C LEU A 78 5.48 -6.88 -24.68
N ALA A 79 4.20 -6.76 -25.05
CA ALA A 79 3.68 -5.59 -25.75
C ALA A 79 3.83 -4.30 -24.89
N ALA A 80 3.47 -4.37 -23.61
CA ALA A 80 3.60 -3.23 -22.69
C ALA A 80 5.07 -2.79 -22.55
N GLY A 81 5.98 -3.76 -22.36
CA GLY A 81 7.42 -3.48 -22.30
C GLY A 81 7.94 -2.84 -23.58
N PHE A 82 7.50 -3.32 -24.74
CA PHE A 82 7.93 -2.79 -26.03
C PHE A 82 7.37 -1.39 -26.32
N ILE A 83 6.11 -1.13 -25.93
CA ILE A 83 5.51 0.20 -26.01
C ILE A 83 6.32 1.20 -25.17
N ALA A 84 6.68 0.84 -23.94
CA ALA A 84 7.46 1.70 -23.05
C ALA A 84 8.86 1.97 -23.62
N LEU A 85 9.52 0.95 -24.18
CA LEU A 85 10.81 1.08 -24.86
C LEU A 85 10.76 2.09 -26.01
N THR A 86 9.79 1.94 -26.92
CA THR A 86 9.65 2.85 -28.08
C THR A 86 9.28 4.26 -27.66
N GLN A 87 8.42 4.42 -26.67
CA GLN A 87 8.09 5.73 -26.10
C GLN A 87 9.31 6.41 -25.47
N GLU A 88 10.18 5.65 -24.81
CA GLU A 88 11.39 6.20 -24.20
C GLU A 88 12.43 6.58 -25.28
N LEU A 89 12.56 5.80 -26.36
CA LEU A 89 13.35 6.20 -27.54
C LEU A 89 12.89 7.55 -28.07
N ASN A 90 11.59 7.71 -28.29
CA ASN A 90 11.00 8.95 -28.79
C ASN A 90 11.22 10.14 -27.85
N ARG A 91 11.09 9.96 -26.52
CA ARG A 91 11.38 11.02 -25.53
C ARG A 91 12.83 11.50 -25.58
N ASN A 92 13.76 10.63 -25.99
CA ASN A 92 15.17 10.98 -26.16
C ASN A 92 15.52 11.43 -27.58
N GLY A 93 14.51 11.70 -28.42
CA GLY A 93 14.71 12.13 -29.81
C GLY A 93 15.40 11.09 -30.70
N ARG A 94 15.20 9.82 -30.38
CA ARG A 94 15.70 8.66 -31.12
C ARG A 94 14.55 7.89 -31.73
N ASP A 95 14.65 7.57 -32.99
CA ASP A 95 13.79 6.63 -33.68
C ASP A 95 14.67 5.57 -34.29
N VAL A 96 14.35 4.29 -34.05
CA VAL A 96 15.14 3.16 -34.52
C VAL A 96 14.24 2.34 -35.41
N PRO A 97 14.47 2.30 -36.73
CA PRO A 97 13.60 1.59 -37.67
C PRO A 97 13.40 0.10 -37.37
N GLU A 98 14.38 -0.51 -36.71
CA GLU A 98 14.35 -1.90 -36.27
C GLU A 98 13.50 -2.11 -34.99
N ALA A 99 13.12 -1.05 -34.28
CA ALA A 99 12.24 -1.13 -33.12
C ALA A 99 10.79 -1.41 -33.54
N THR A 100 10.59 -2.57 -34.13
CA THR A 100 9.28 -3.08 -34.59
C THR A 100 8.90 -4.32 -33.81
N MET A 101 7.72 -4.30 -33.18
CA MET A 101 7.24 -5.43 -32.39
C MET A 101 7.16 -6.68 -33.23
N PRO A 102 7.78 -7.82 -32.82
CA PRO A 102 7.70 -9.07 -33.55
C PRO A 102 6.29 -9.67 -33.49
N ALA A 103 5.96 -10.50 -34.44
CA ALA A 103 4.74 -11.30 -34.38
C ALA A 103 4.85 -12.32 -33.25
N LEU A 104 3.88 -12.30 -32.33
CA LEU A 104 3.83 -13.19 -31.19
C LEU A 104 2.80 -14.31 -31.43
N THR A 105 3.15 -15.53 -31.06
CA THR A 105 2.39 -16.74 -31.34
C THR A 105 1.53 -17.25 -30.18
N GLY A 106 1.87 -16.79 -28.94
CA GLY A 106 1.30 -17.31 -27.70
C GLY A 106 2.16 -18.40 -27.04
N ASP A 107 3.20 -18.88 -27.72
CA ASP A 107 4.22 -19.71 -27.06
C ASP A 107 5.18 -18.83 -26.28
N ARG A 108 5.16 -18.99 -24.97
CA ARG A 108 5.88 -18.10 -24.03
C ARG A 108 7.39 -18.02 -24.29
N LYS A 109 8.01 -19.11 -24.69
CA LYS A 109 9.45 -19.17 -24.96
C LYS A 109 9.79 -18.60 -26.33
N ALA A 110 9.02 -18.99 -27.36
CA ALA A 110 9.21 -18.48 -28.72
C ALA A 110 8.95 -16.96 -28.77
N ASP A 111 7.91 -16.47 -28.08
CA ASP A 111 7.56 -15.07 -28.01
C ASP A 111 8.63 -14.26 -27.27
N TRP A 112 9.19 -14.81 -26.17
CA TRP A 112 10.34 -14.21 -25.50
C TRP A 112 11.55 -14.08 -26.41
N ALA A 113 11.94 -15.16 -27.08
CA ALA A 113 13.10 -15.16 -27.99
C ALA A 113 12.93 -14.15 -29.13
N ALA A 114 11.73 -14.02 -29.70
CA ALA A 114 11.42 -13.05 -30.72
C ALA A 114 11.52 -11.60 -30.18
N PHE A 115 10.96 -11.35 -28.99
CA PHE A 115 11.06 -10.06 -28.30
C PHE A 115 12.52 -9.70 -27.99
N GLU A 116 13.29 -10.61 -27.39
CA GLU A 116 14.68 -10.42 -27.03
C GLU A 116 15.55 -10.07 -28.23
N ALA A 117 15.36 -10.75 -29.35
CA ALA A 117 16.12 -10.50 -30.58
C ALA A 117 15.92 -9.07 -31.07
N VAL A 118 14.67 -8.58 -31.09
CA VAL A 118 14.36 -7.19 -31.49
C VAL A 118 14.85 -6.21 -30.44
N TYR A 119 14.68 -6.50 -29.15
CA TYR A 119 15.17 -5.66 -28.07
C TYR A 119 16.69 -5.44 -28.15
N ARG A 120 17.48 -6.52 -28.28
CA ARG A 120 18.96 -6.43 -28.41
C ARG A 120 19.35 -5.62 -29.65
N LYS A 121 18.77 -5.93 -30.80
CA LYS A 121 19.02 -5.17 -32.05
C LYS A 121 18.73 -3.67 -31.92
N THR A 122 17.66 -3.32 -31.19
CA THR A 122 17.28 -1.93 -30.94
C THR A 122 18.26 -1.25 -30.00
N THR A 123 18.58 -1.89 -28.86
CA THR A 123 19.43 -1.30 -27.82
C THR A 123 20.90 -1.19 -28.24
N ASP A 124 21.38 -2.05 -29.15
CA ASP A 124 22.73 -1.97 -29.69
C ASP A 124 22.96 -0.71 -30.54
N GLN A 125 21.92 -0.13 -31.12
CA GLN A 125 21.98 1.14 -31.86
C GLN A 125 21.99 2.36 -30.96
N VAL A 126 21.59 2.22 -29.68
CA VAL A 126 21.49 3.31 -28.70
C VAL A 126 22.16 2.96 -27.38
N PRO A 127 23.47 2.60 -27.36
CA PRO A 127 24.13 2.04 -26.19
C PRO A 127 24.05 2.97 -24.96
N GLY A 128 24.01 4.29 -25.14
CA GLY A 128 23.86 5.27 -24.07
C GLY A 128 22.48 5.31 -23.39
N LEU A 129 21.49 4.61 -23.94
CA LEU A 129 20.14 4.51 -23.36
C LEU A 129 19.83 3.11 -22.83
N ARG A 130 20.75 2.15 -22.98
CA ARG A 130 20.49 0.73 -22.69
C ARG A 130 19.90 0.48 -21.31
N ASP A 131 20.50 1.04 -20.27
CA ASP A 131 20.03 0.86 -18.89
C ASP A 131 18.64 1.46 -18.69
N LYS A 132 18.43 2.67 -19.21
CA LYS A 132 17.14 3.36 -19.11
C LYS A 132 16.02 2.60 -19.84
N LEU A 133 16.31 2.07 -21.03
CA LEU A 133 15.38 1.28 -21.80
C LEU A 133 15.03 -0.03 -21.07
N ALA A 134 15.99 -0.67 -20.42
CA ALA A 134 15.74 -1.86 -19.63
C ALA A 134 14.80 -1.59 -18.44
N VAL A 135 15.04 -0.49 -17.72
CA VAL A 135 14.21 -0.09 -16.58
C VAL A 135 12.77 0.15 -17.02
N VAL A 136 12.53 1.01 -18.01
CA VAL A 136 11.15 1.33 -18.45
C VAL A 136 10.42 0.13 -19.04
N THR A 137 11.16 -0.80 -19.67
CA THR A 137 10.61 -2.04 -20.21
C THR A 137 10.08 -2.94 -19.08
N LEU A 138 10.89 -3.17 -18.04
CA LEU A 138 10.48 -4.02 -16.92
C LEU A 138 9.38 -3.37 -16.09
N GLU A 139 9.47 -2.07 -15.82
CA GLU A 139 8.39 -1.32 -15.14
C GLU A 139 7.05 -1.51 -15.85
N ALA A 140 7.04 -1.36 -17.17
CA ALA A 140 5.83 -1.49 -17.96
C ALA A 140 5.29 -2.93 -18.00
N MET A 141 6.16 -3.93 -18.04
CA MET A 141 5.75 -5.34 -17.96
C MET A 141 5.07 -5.64 -16.62
N VAL A 142 5.63 -5.17 -15.51
CA VAL A 142 5.03 -5.37 -14.18
C VAL A 142 3.71 -4.59 -14.05
N ALA A 143 3.66 -3.36 -14.54
CA ALA A 143 2.43 -2.55 -14.54
C ALA A 143 1.30 -3.17 -15.39
N ALA A 144 1.64 -3.92 -16.45
CA ALA A 144 0.67 -4.61 -17.30
C ALA A 144 -0.06 -5.77 -16.61
N LEU A 145 0.39 -6.21 -15.43
CA LEU A 145 -0.37 -7.15 -14.59
C LEU A 145 -1.67 -6.49 -14.09
N ASP A 146 -1.74 -5.16 -14.09
CA ASP A 146 -2.86 -4.37 -13.55
C ASP A 146 -3.28 -4.85 -12.14
N ASP A 147 -2.29 -5.19 -11.33
CA ASP A 147 -2.46 -5.73 -9.99
C ASP A 147 -1.87 -4.76 -8.96
N ASN A 148 -2.70 -4.33 -8.02
CA ASN A 148 -2.33 -3.33 -7.00
C ASN A 148 -1.36 -3.86 -5.93
N HIS A 149 -1.02 -5.15 -5.97
CA HIS A 149 0.00 -5.80 -5.14
C HIS A 149 1.21 -6.28 -5.97
N ALA A 150 1.22 -6.03 -7.28
CA ALA A 150 2.40 -6.25 -8.11
C ALA A 150 3.29 -5.00 -8.11
N SER A 151 4.58 -5.21 -7.95
CA SER A 151 5.57 -4.12 -7.92
C SER A 151 6.96 -4.63 -8.26
N TRP A 152 7.77 -3.75 -8.81
CA TRP A 152 9.20 -3.96 -8.94
C TRP A 152 9.91 -2.84 -8.19
N ALA A 153 10.61 -3.21 -7.12
CA ALA A 153 11.33 -2.29 -6.25
C ALA A 153 12.80 -2.19 -6.70
N HIS A 154 13.14 -1.06 -7.29
CA HIS A 154 14.49 -0.71 -7.77
C HIS A 154 14.77 0.77 -7.48
N ASP A 155 16.03 1.16 -7.47
CA ASP A 155 16.49 2.54 -7.19
C ASP A 155 15.82 3.18 -5.97
N ILE A 156 15.60 2.38 -4.91
CA ILE A 156 14.93 2.85 -3.70
C ILE A 156 15.82 3.84 -2.98
N LYS A 157 15.50 5.11 -3.11
CA LYS A 157 16.15 6.20 -2.36
C LYS A 157 15.37 6.50 -1.09
N ARG A 158 16.05 6.47 0.04
CA ARG A 158 15.49 6.85 1.34
C ARG A 158 16.15 8.12 1.82
N ASN A 159 15.40 8.95 2.52
CA ASN A 159 15.99 10.13 3.13
C ASN A 159 16.97 9.73 4.25
N PRO A 160 17.97 10.56 4.56
CA PRO A 160 19.00 10.25 5.57
C PRO A 160 18.45 9.96 6.97
N GLY A 161 17.34 10.62 7.36
CA GLY A 161 16.67 10.42 8.65
C GLY A 161 15.53 9.40 8.63
N TYR A 162 15.41 8.57 7.58
CA TYR A 162 14.30 7.62 7.42
C TYR A 162 14.14 6.69 8.63
N TYR A 163 15.25 6.16 9.14
CA TYR A 163 15.22 5.26 10.29
C TYR A 163 15.04 5.99 11.62
N ASP A 164 15.34 7.28 11.67
CA ASP A 164 15.08 8.15 12.81
C ASP A 164 13.65 8.70 12.83
N GLY A 165 12.87 8.34 11.81
CA GLY A 165 11.46 8.72 11.67
C GLY A 165 11.25 10.07 11.02
N ASP A 166 12.25 10.66 10.39
CA ASP A 166 12.09 11.89 9.63
C ASP A 166 11.12 11.72 8.46
N GLY A 167 10.28 12.71 8.28
CA GLY A 167 9.40 12.83 7.14
C GLY A 167 10.08 13.54 5.98
N GLU A 168 9.57 13.32 4.79
CA GLU A 168 9.94 14.09 3.62
C GLU A 168 8.72 14.55 2.83
N GLY A 169 8.92 15.50 1.94
CA GLY A 169 7.87 16.05 1.10
C GLY A 169 7.35 17.38 1.63
N LEU A 170 6.06 17.62 1.47
CA LEU A 170 5.43 18.88 1.88
C LEU A 170 5.06 18.91 3.36
N GLY A 171 4.91 17.76 4.02
CA GLY A 171 4.51 17.65 5.44
C GLY A 171 3.01 17.73 5.66
N LEU A 172 2.18 17.37 4.69
CA LEU A 172 0.72 17.33 4.80
C LEU A 172 0.16 15.92 4.60
N GLN A 173 -1.05 15.72 5.13
CA GLN A 173 -1.96 14.68 4.68
C GLN A 173 -3.25 15.34 4.22
N THR A 174 -3.88 14.74 3.21
CA THR A 174 -5.21 15.16 2.73
C THR A 174 -6.22 14.02 2.94
N ASN A 175 -7.48 14.26 2.59
CA ASN A 175 -8.49 13.19 2.50
C ASN A 175 -8.23 12.18 1.35
N VAL A 176 -7.19 12.40 0.55
CA VAL A 176 -6.64 11.45 -0.42
C VAL A 176 -5.25 11.04 0.05
N THR A 177 -5.02 9.74 0.23
CA THR A 177 -3.71 9.24 0.67
C THR A 177 -2.68 9.27 -0.46
N GLY A 178 -1.38 9.25 -0.13
CA GLY A 178 -0.31 9.22 -1.12
C GLY A 178 -0.41 8.01 -2.05
N SER A 179 -0.71 6.82 -1.52
CA SER A 179 -0.91 5.60 -2.32
C SER A 179 -2.11 5.71 -3.29
N GLN A 180 -3.18 6.38 -2.87
CA GLN A 180 -4.32 6.65 -3.76
C GLN A 180 -3.97 7.67 -4.84
N ALA A 181 -3.18 8.70 -4.51
CA ALA A 181 -2.78 9.72 -5.46
C ALA A 181 -1.86 9.18 -6.58
N THR A 182 -1.01 8.22 -6.25
CA THR A 182 0.00 7.66 -7.17
C THR A 182 -0.39 6.32 -7.78
N GLY A 183 -1.15 5.49 -7.05
CA GLY A 183 -1.50 4.13 -7.48
C GLY A 183 -2.94 3.97 -7.99
N ASN A 184 -3.93 4.47 -7.25
CA ASN A 184 -5.34 4.38 -7.65
C ASN A 184 -6.11 5.67 -7.34
N PRO A 185 -5.89 6.73 -8.13
CA PRO A 185 -6.56 8.02 -7.91
C PRO A 185 -8.09 7.93 -8.07
N GLY A 186 -8.62 6.95 -8.79
CA GLY A 186 -10.05 6.81 -9.10
C GLY A 186 -10.97 6.69 -7.88
N VAL A 187 -10.44 6.41 -6.68
CA VAL A 187 -11.19 6.35 -5.43
C VAL A 187 -11.21 7.66 -4.64
N ALA A 188 -10.46 8.68 -5.08
CA ALA A 188 -10.47 10.01 -4.45
C ALA A 188 -11.82 10.71 -4.65
N VAL A 189 -12.27 11.46 -3.64
CA VAL A 189 -13.58 12.15 -3.63
C VAL A 189 -13.38 13.64 -3.33
N PRO A 190 -14.01 14.54 -4.13
CA PRO A 190 -13.95 15.98 -3.86
C PRO A 190 -14.74 16.37 -2.59
N PRO A 191 -14.40 17.51 -1.96
CA PRO A 191 -13.27 18.37 -2.27
C PRO A 191 -11.95 17.82 -1.73
N LEU A 192 -10.80 18.18 -2.33
CA LEU A 192 -9.49 17.90 -1.76
C LEU A 192 -9.22 18.87 -0.61
N PHE A 193 -8.88 18.38 0.57
CA PHE A 193 -8.60 19.24 1.73
C PHE A 193 -7.53 18.64 2.65
N VAL A 194 -6.85 19.49 3.38
CA VAL A 194 -5.84 19.12 4.38
C VAL A 194 -6.53 18.46 5.58
N THR A 195 -6.12 17.25 5.91
CA THR A 195 -6.59 16.54 7.13
C THR A 195 -5.60 16.66 8.27
N THR A 196 -4.30 16.69 7.96
CA THR A 196 -3.24 16.76 8.98
C THR A 196 -2.06 17.60 8.46
N VAL A 197 -1.48 18.41 9.33
CA VAL A 197 -0.21 19.09 9.14
C VAL A 197 0.84 18.37 9.98
N GLN A 198 1.75 17.66 9.33
CA GLN A 198 2.77 16.85 9.99
C GLN A 198 4.07 17.62 10.27
N GLY A 199 4.33 18.69 9.53
CA GLY A 199 5.57 19.47 9.61
C GLY A 199 5.91 20.17 8.29
N GLY A 200 7.19 20.37 8.02
CA GLY A 200 7.70 20.81 6.73
C GLY A 200 7.17 22.16 6.21
N ALA A 201 7.16 22.27 4.89
CA ALA A 201 6.79 23.51 4.19
C ALA A 201 5.36 23.97 4.49
N VAL A 202 4.42 23.02 4.66
CA VAL A 202 3.00 23.38 4.95
C VAL A 202 2.83 23.99 6.33
N LYS A 203 3.58 23.53 7.35
CA LYS A 203 3.55 24.11 8.70
C LYS A 203 4.11 25.51 8.68
N ALA A 204 5.24 25.71 8.00
CA ALA A 204 5.87 27.02 7.84
C ALA A 204 4.96 28.03 7.11
N ALA A 205 4.18 27.56 6.13
CA ALA A 205 3.23 28.38 5.38
C ALA A 205 1.89 28.60 6.09
N GLY A 206 1.69 28.07 7.29
CA GLY A 206 0.50 28.29 8.11
C GLY A 206 -0.77 27.58 7.58
N LEU A 207 -0.63 26.49 6.82
CA LEU A 207 -1.75 25.65 6.45
C LEU A 207 -2.33 24.98 7.70
N ARG A 208 -3.63 24.66 7.63
CA ARG A 208 -4.37 24.07 8.75
C ARG A 208 -5.28 22.94 8.25
N PRO A 209 -5.64 21.96 9.09
CA PRO A 209 -6.72 21.03 8.77
C PRO A 209 -7.97 21.79 8.33
N GLY A 210 -8.66 21.28 7.30
CA GLY A 210 -9.83 21.90 6.70
C GLY A 210 -9.54 22.92 5.60
N ASP A 211 -8.30 23.32 5.35
CA ASP A 211 -7.95 24.14 4.18
C ASP A 211 -8.21 23.31 2.91
N VAL A 212 -9.06 23.81 2.03
CA VAL A 212 -9.40 23.18 0.74
C VAL A 212 -8.34 23.54 -0.30
N ILE A 213 -7.89 22.55 -1.05
CA ILE A 213 -6.93 22.71 -2.14
C ILE A 213 -7.72 22.85 -3.44
N GLU A 214 -7.83 24.07 -3.96
CA GLU A 214 -8.57 24.40 -5.19
C GLU A 214 -7.76 24.10 -6.45
N SER A 215 -6.42 24.23 -6.41
CA SER A 215 -5.54 23.83 -7.51
C SER A 215 -4.16 23.40 -7.02
N VAL A 216 -3.51 22.53 -7.81
CA VAL A 216 -2.14 22.08 -7.64
C VAL A 216 -1.41 22.34 -8.95
N ASN A 217 -0.35 23.16 -8.91
CA ASN A 217 0.41 23.60 -10.09
C ASN A 217 -0.47 24.20 -11.22
N GLY A 218 -1.56 24.89 -10.85
CA GLY A 218 -2.51 25.49 -11.78
C GLY A 218 -3.63 24.57 -12.27
N SER A 219 -3.54 23.27 -12.03
CA SER A 219 -4.56 22.28 -12.40
C SER A 219 -5.53 22.01 -11.27
N ALA A 220 -6.81 21.84 -11.58
CA ALA A 220 -7.81 21.40 -10.58
C ALA A 220 -7.53 19.95 -10.14
N PRO A 221 -7.67 19.64 -8.84
CA PRO A 221 -7.50 18.26 -8.35
C PRO A 221 -8.59 17.31 -8.82
N PHE A 222 -9.76 17.84 -9.18
CA PHE A 222 -10.89 17.08 -9.73
C PHE A 222 -11.49 17.80 -10.93
N ILE A 223 -11.89 17.03 -11.96
CA ILE A 223 -12.68 17.48 -13.11
C ILE A 223 -13.88 16.54 -13.22
N ASP A 224 -15.08 17.08 -13.23
CA ASP A 224 -16.35 16.31 -13.24
C ASP A 224 -16.41 15.21 -12.14
N GLY A 225 -15.91 15.56 -10.96
CA GLY A 225 -15.84 14.65 -9.80
C GLY A 225 -14.74 13.58 -9.88
N LYS A 226 -13.99 13.52 -10.98
CA LYS A 226 -12.89 12.55 -11.17
C LYS A 226 -11.55 13.19 -10.79
N PRO A 227 -10.68 12.46 -10.07
CA PRO A 227 -9.37 12.97 -9.69
C PRO A 227 -8.47 13.14 -10.92
N THR A 228 -7.60 14.14 -10.86
CA THR A 228 -6.58 14.39 -11.88
C THR A 228 -5.20 13.98 -11.35
N SER A 229 -4.23 13.81 -12.27
CA SER A 229 -2.83 13.53 -11.92
C SER A 229 -2.17 14.64 -11.10
N ALA A 230 -2.76 15.84 -11.06
CA ALA A 230 -2.24 16.96 -10.26
C ALA A 230 -2.11 16.61 -8.76
N ILE A 231 -2.99 15.73 -8.23
CA ILE A 231 -2.97 15.33 -6.82
C ILE A 231 -1.64 14.63 -6.46
N ALA A 232 -1.03 13.89 -7.37
CA ALA A 232 0.22 13.17 -7.14
C ALA A 232 1.38 14.13 -6.76
N ALA A 233 1.39 15.37 -7.26
CA ALA A 233 2.40 16.34 -6.89
C ALA A 233 2.43 16.73 -5.41
N LEU A 234 1.38 16.43 -4.65
CA LEU A 234 1.34 16.63 -3.19
C LEU A 234 2.19 15.61 -2.42
N TYR A 235 2.55 14.50 -3.07
CA TYR A 235 3.26 13.36 -2.47
C TYR A 235 4.55 13.04 -3.25
N PRO A 236 5.49 14.02 -3.34
CA PRO A 236 6.74 13.81 -4.05
C PRO A 236 7.55 12.69 -3.37
N GLN A 237 8.27 11.92 -4.19
CA GLN A 237 9.17 10.89 -3.70
C GLN A 237 10.57 11.47 -3.49
N TYR A 238 11.30 10.99 -2.50
CA TYR A 238 12.68 11.40 -2.28
C TYR A 238 13.58 10.93 -3.45
N PRO A 239 14.50 11.75 -3.95
CA PRO A 239 14.87 13.11 -3.52
C PRO A 239 14.12 14.23 -4.28
N GLU A 240 12.92 14.02 -4.78
CA GLU A 240 12.15 15.01 -5.55
C GLU A 240 11.93 16.30 -4.74
N ALA A 241 12.41 17.41 -5.24
CA ALA A 241 12.36 18.70 -4.56
C ALA A 241 11.70 19.82 -5.40
N ARG A 242 10.94 19.44 -6.45
CA ARG A 242 10.26 20.45 -7.29
C ARG A 242 9.23 21.20 -6.47
N PRO A 243 9.23 22.56 -6.54
CA PRO A 243 8.24 23.35 -5.85
C PRO A 243 6.82 23.04 -6.33
N VAL A 244 5.87 23.01 -5.39
CA VAL A 244 4.45 22.77 -5.66
C VAL A 244 3.67 24.05 -5.35
N LYS A 245 2.98 24.60 -6.35
CA LYS A 245 2.13 25.79 -6.18
C LYS A 245 0.70 25.35 -5.86
N LEU A 246 0.18 25.79 -4.73
CA LEU A 246 -1.19 25.53 -4.29
C LEU A 246 -2.04 26.78 -4.32
N ARG A 247 -3.29 26.67 -4.75
CA ARG A 247 -4.36 27.62 -4.48
C ARG A 247 -5.28 27.03 -3.43
N LEU A 248 -5.53 27.79 -2.38
CA LEU A 248 -6.18 27.33 -1.15
C LEU A 248 -7.39 28.19 -0.83
N LEU A 249 -8.39 27.56 -0.20
CA LEU A 249 -9.55 28.21 0.41
C LEU A 249 -9.68 27.78 1.87
N ARG A 250 -9.62 28.74 2.80
CA ARG A 250 -9.99 28.52 4.20
C ARG A 250 -11.47 28.84 4.37
N GLN A 251 -12.30 27.82 4.43
CA GLN A 251 -13.76 27.97 4.44
C GLN A 251 -14.27 28.76 5.65
N SER A 252 -13.63 28.63 6.83
CA SER A 252 -14.03 29.34 8.05
C SER A 252 -13.94 30.86 7.93
N THR A 253 -13.13 31.39 7.01
CA THR A 253 -12.92 32.85 6.83
C THR A 253 -13.23 33.32 5.41
N GLY A 254 -13.50 32.40 4.47
CA GLY A 254 -13.65 32.70 3.04
C GLY A 254 -12.34 33.10 2.34
N ARG A 255 -11.21 33.10 3.07
CA ARG A 255 -9.92 33.53 2.54
C ARG A 255 -9.42 32.59 1.44
N ARG A 256 -9.06 33.17 0.31
CA ARG A 256 -8.32 32.50 -0.78
C ARG A 256 -6.92 33.06 -0.90
N TRP A 257 -5.94 32.19 -1.07
CA TRP A 257 -4.56 32.60 -1.29
C TRP A 257 -3.81 31.53 -2.10
N SER A 258 -2.64 31.90 -2.61
CA SER A 258 -1.71 30.98 -3.24
C SER A 258 -0.42 30.91 -2.45
N VAL A 259 0.19 29.73 -2.45
CA VAL A 259 1.50 29.48 -1.82
C VAL A 259 2.30 28.54 -2.69
N THR A 260 3.62 28.74 -2.75
CA THR A 260 4.55 27.80 -3.37
C THR A 260 5.33 27.11 -2.26
N LEU A 261 5.26 25.81 -2.21
CA LEU A 261 5.86 24.95 -1.19
C LEU A 261 6.98 24.15 -1.83
N LYS A 262 8.16 24.13 -1.21
CA LYS A 262 9.28 23.29 -1.64
C LYS A 262 9.30 22.05 -0.75
N PRO A 263 9.24 20.83 -1.31
CA PRO A 263 9.42 19.59 -0.56
C PRO A 263 10.78 19.56 0.13
N GLY A 264 10.87 18.90 1.26
CA GLY A 264 12.11 18.77 2.02
C GLY A 264 11.94 17.83 3.20
N LEU A 265 13.03 17.66 3.94
CA LEU A 265 13.03 16.85 5.17
C LEU A 265 12.41 17.64 6.33
N TYR A 266 11.72 16.94 7.22
CA TYR A 266 11.16 17.50 8.44
C TYR A 266 11.02 16.44 9.53
N GLN A 267 11.16 16.86 10.79
CA GLN A 267 10.93 15.97 11.91
C GLN A 267 9.44 15.71 12.11
N ARG A 268 9.08 14.44 12.24
CA ARG A 268 7.71 14.01 12.58
C ARG A 268 7.57 13.81 14.07
N ASP A 269 6.36 13.93 14.57
CA ASP A 269 6.02 13.49 15.92
C ASP A 269 6.04 11.97 16.01
N LEU A 270 7.09 11.42 16.61
CA LEU A 270 7.27 9.97 16.76
C LEU A 270 6.17 9.34 17.62
N ALA A 271 5.60 10.07 18.59
CA ALA A 271 4.48 9.56 19.38
C ALA A 271 3.23 9.36 18.50
N ALA A 272 3.02 10.27 17.54
CA ALA A 272 1.94 10.11 16.57
C ALA A 272 2.14 8.95 15.59
N LEU A 273 3.36 8.42 15.46
CA LEU A 273 3.70 7.31 14.57
C LEU A 273 3.60 5.92 15.21
N GLN A 274 3.31 5.85 16.52
CA GLN A 274 3.15 4.57 17.19
C GLN A 274 2.11 3.70 16.48
N VAL A 275 2.46 2.42 16.27
CA VAL A 275 1.58 1.45 15.57
C VAL A 275 0.26 1.29 16.31
N VAL A 276 0.30 1.25 17.65
CA VAL A 276 -0.89 1.16 18.50
C VAL A 276 -0.93 2.33 19.46
N GLN A 277 -2.04 3.04 19.47
CA GLN A 277 -2.35 4.11 20.41
C GLN A 277 -3.67 3.79 21.10
N SER A 278 -3.83 4.16 22.36
CA SER A 278 -5.07 3.90 23.10
C SER A 278 -5.38 5.01 24.08
N LYS A 279 -6.66 5.22 24.32
CA LYS A 279 -7.18 6.11 25.38
C LYS A 279 -8.54 5.63 25.84
N LEU A 280 -8.91 6.00 27.05
CA LEU A 280 -10.27 5.84 27.54
C LEU A 280 -11.11 7.04 27.06
N MET A 281 -12.31 6.76 26.58
CA MET A 281 -13.31 7.78 26.22
C MET A 281 -14.62 7.42 26.95
N ASP A 282 -14.89 8.13 28.03
CA ASP A 282 -15.88 7.70 29.03
C ASP A 282 -15.61 6.24 29.44
N ASP A 283 -16.56 5.33 29.26
CA ASP A 283 -16.39 3.90 29.54
C ASP A 283 -16.12 3.08 28.26
N THR A 284 -15.57 3.67 27.23
CA THR A 284 -15.23 3.04 25.96
C THR A 284 -13.73 2.99 25.74
N ALA A 285 -13.18 1.81 25.42
CA ALA A 285 -11.80 1.70 25.00
C ALA A 285 -11.65 2.15 23.54
N TYR A 286 -11.01 3.29 23.32
CA TYR A 286 -10.56 3.69 21.98
C TYR A 286 -9.15 3.16 21.74
N VAL A 287 -8.98 2.38 20.68
CA VAL A 287 -7.68 1.81 20.27
C VAL A 287 -7.47 2.06 18.79
N ARG A 288 -6.42 2.77 18.44
CA ARG A 288 -6.00 3.00 17.06
C ARG A 288 -4.88 2.04 16.69
N VAL A 289 -5.03 1.32 15.55
CA VAL A 289 -4.02 0.43 14.98
C VAL A 289 -3.69 0.93 13.58
N ARG A 290 -2.50 1.47 13.39
CA ARG A 290 -2.07 2.10 12.13
C ARG A 290 -1.59 1.11 11.06
N GLY A 291 -1.32 -0.15 11.45
CA GLY A 291 -0.89 -1.21 10.56
C GLY A 291 -0.78 -2.52 11.34
N PHE A 292 -0.89 -3.62 10.64
CA PHE A 292 -0.72 -4.96 11.21
C PHE A 292 0.76 -5.37 11.13
N ALA A 293 1.61 -4.61 11.86
CA ALA A 293 3.02 -4.93 12.05
C ALA A 293 3.19 -6.07 13.07
N PRO A 294 4.36 -6.71 13.17
CA PRO A 294 4.65 -7.70 14.21
C PRO A 294 4.25 -7.21 15.61
N ASP A 295 3.58 -8.06 16.39
CA ASP A 295 3.06 -7.79 17.73
C ASP A 295 1.94 -6.73 17.84
N SER A 296 1.42 -6.21 16.73
CA SER A 296 0.38 -5.17 16.77
C SER A 296 -0.90 -5.65 17.47
N ALA A 297 -1.33 -6.90 17.24
CA ALA A 297 -2.47 -7.51 17.92
C ALA A 297 -2.24 -7.60 19.43
N THR A 298 -1.10 -8.15 19.83
CA THR A 298 -0.73 -8.27 21.24
C THR A 298 -0.69 -6.90 21.94
N ARG A 299 -0.14 -5.88 21.28
CA ARG A 299 -0.10 -4.50 21.81
C ARG A 299 -1.49 -3.90 21.95
N ALA A 300 -2.38 -4.12 20.96
CA ALA A 300 -3.76 -3.65 21.02
C ALA A 300 -4.55 -4.33 22.15
N LEU A 301 -4.44 -5.64 22.28
CA LEU A 301 -5.11 -6.42 23.34
C LEU A 301 -4.61 -6.02 24.72
N ARG A 302 -3.30 -5.86 24.91
CA ARG A 302 -2.73 -5.34 26.17
C ARG A 302 -3.21 -3.93 26.49
N ALA A 303 -3.41 -3.08 25.47
CA ALA A 303 -3.94 -1.75 25.67
C ALA A 303 -5.40 -1.79 26.14
N ILE A 304 -6.25 -2.63 25.54
CA ILE A 304 -7.64 -2.83 25.97
C ILE A 304 -7.68 -3.37 27.41
N SER A 305 -6.88 -4.39 27.74
CA SER A 305 -6.79 -4.95 29.08
C SER A 305 -6.42 -3.89 30.12
N ARG A 306 -5.42 -3.06 29.85
CA ARG A 306 -5.05 -1.95 30.74
C ARG A 306 -6.18 -0.94 30.93
N LEU A 307 -6.92 -0.59 29.87
CA LEU A 307 -8.06 0.32 29.96
C LEU A 307 -9.24 -0.28 30.73
N ARG A 308 -9.36 -1.62 30.77
CA ARG A 308 -10.39 -2.38 31.53
C ARG A 308 -10.08 -2.51 33.02
N THR A 309 -8.82 -2.32 33.43
CA THR A 309 -8.43 -2.53 34.84
C THR A 309 -9.21 -1.61 35.78
N GLY A 310 -9.92 -2.22 36.76
CA GLY A 310 -10.69 -1.53 37.77
C GLY A 310 -11.99 -0.86 37.28
N ARG A 311 -12.48 -1.21 36.09
CA ARG A 311 -13.73 -0.66 35.52
C ARG A 311 -14.43 -1.59 34.56
N THR A 312 -15.70 -1.33 34.30
CA THR A 312 -16.47 -1.97 33.24
C THR A 312 -16.42 -1.09 31.99
N LEU A 313 -16.10 -1.69 30.84
CA LEU A 313 -16.14 -1.01 29.54
C LEU A 313 -17.47 -1.30 28.85
N ASN A 314 -18.05 -0.30 28.19
CA ASN A 314 -19.24 -0.43 27.35
C ASN A 314 -18.91 -1.07 25.98
N GLY A 315 -17.65 -1.03 25.56
CA GLY A 315 -17.22 -1.60 24.30
C GLY A 315 -15.85 -1.08 23.84
N VAL A 316 -15.50 -1.46 22.62
CA VAL A 316 -14.24 -1.09 21.98
C VAL A 316 -14.53 -0.33 20.69
N VAL A 317 -13.96 0.84 20.52
CA VAL A 317 -13.79 1.51 19.21
C VAL A 317 -12.41 1.21 18.71
N LEU A 318 -12.31 0.41 17.64
CA LEU A 318 -11.07 0.11 16.96
C LEU A 318 -10.90 1.03 15.74
N ASP A 319 -9.96 1.97 15.80
CA ASP A 319 -9.70 2.90 14.69
C ASP A 319 -8.63 2.35 13.75
N LEU A 320 -9.07 1.87 12.60
CA LEU A 320 -8.24 1.35 11.51
C LEU A 320 -8.10 2.35 10.35
N ARG A 321 -8.51 3.58 10.50
CA ARG A 321 -8.36 4.60 9.45
C ARG A 321 -6.89 4.84 9.15
N GLY A 322 -6.55 4.82 7.86
CA GLY A 322 -5.17 4.93 7.38
C GLY A 322 -4.31 3.68 7.63
N ASN A 323 -4.89 2.54 8.02
CA ASN A 323 -4.18 1.28 8.19
C ASN A 323 -3.99 0.61 6.82
N GLY A 324 -2.81 0.69 6.24
CA GLY A 324 -2.48 0.11 4.93
C GLY A 324 -2.37 -1.42 4.90
N GLY A 325 -2.72 -2.11 5.99
CA GLY A 325 -2.64 -3.56 6.06
C GLY A 325 -1.39 -4.06 6.81
N GLY A 326 -0.76 -5.08 6.26
CA GLY A 326 0.38 -5.78 6.85
C GLY A 326 0.11 -7.27 7.00
N SER A 327 0.44 -7.85 8.15
CA SER A 327 0.29 -9.29 8.43
C SER A 327 -1.19 -9.71 8.55
N PRO A 328 -1.69 -10.61 7.68
CA PRO A 328 -3.03 -11.18 7.83
C PRO A 328 -3.19 -11.97 9.16
N THR A 329 -2.12 -12.58 9.64
CA THR A 329 -2.10 -13.33 10.92
C THR A 329 -2.30 -12.38 12.10
N GLU A 330 -1.68 -11.19 12.09
CA GLU A 330 -1.91 -10.19 13.14
C GLU A 330 -3.35 -9.67 13.12
N ALA A 331 -3.91 -9.46 11.91
CA ALA A 331 -5.31 -9.07 11.76
C ALA A 331 -6.26 -10.16 12.31
N ALA A 332 -6.05 -11.41 11.92
CA ALA A 332 -6.84 -12.55 12.42
C ALA A 332 -6.71 -12.73 13.94
N ARG A 333 -5.49 -12.58 14.50
CA ARG A 333 -5.24 -12.67 15.93
C ARG A 333 -5.98 -11.57 16.72
N LEU A 334 -6.00 -10.32 16.23
CA LEU A 334 -6.77 -9.26 16.87
C LEU A 334 -8.28 -9.54 16.81
N LEU A 335 -8.77 -10.06 15.68
CA LEU A 335 -10.17 -10.44 15.50
C LEU A 335 -10.58 -11.55 16.45
N SER A 336 -9.68 -12.48 16.77
CA SER A 336 -9.90 -13.64 17.65
C SER A 336 -10.30 -13.24 19.07
N ALA A 337 -9.97 -12.02 19.51
CA ALA A 337 -10.43 -11.50 20.79
C ALA A 337 -11.94 -11.17 20.83
N PHE A 338 -12.61 -11.19 19.68
CA PHE A 338 -14.04 -10.89 19.58
C PHE A 338 -14.88 -12.10 19.12
N VAL A 339 -14.26 -13.08 18.47
CA VAL A 339 -14.96 -14.29 18.00
C VAL A 339 -13.99 -15.45 17.85
N HIS A 340 -14.46 -16.68 18.17
CA HIS A 340 -13.74 -17.93 17.97
C HIS A 340 -14.40 -18.82 16.91
N GLY A 341 -13.63 -19.78 16.40
CA GLY A 341 -14.12 -20.87 15.52
C GLY A 341 -14.58 -20.36 14.15
N LYS A 342 -14.05 -19.24 13.66
CA LYS A 342 -14.47 -18.65 12.39
C LYS A 342 -13.34 -18.60 11.34
N ASP A 343 -13.72 -18.85 10.10
CA ASP A 343 -12.89 -18.49 8.95
C ASP A 343 -13.04 -17.00 8.68
N THR A 344 -11.93 -16.26 8.66
CA THR A 344 -11.93 -14.80 8.55
C THR A 344 -11.80 -14.31 7.12
N HIS A 345 -11.11 -15.09 6.29
CA HIS A 345 -10.92 -14.84 4.86
C HIS A 345 -10.33 -16.09 4.19
N TYR A 346 -10.25 -16.07 2.87
CA TYR A 346 -9.72 -17.17 2.07
C TYR A 346 -8.57 -16.69 1.18
N LEU A 347 -7.57 -17.55 0.99
CA LEU A 347 -6.48 -17.37 0.05
C LEU A 347 -6.57 -18.48 -0.99
N CYS A 348 -6.85 -18.12 -2.23
CA CYS A 348 -7.14 -19.03 -3.31
C CYS A 348 -6.04 -19.03 -4.36
N THR A 349 -5.71 -20.21 -4.92
CA THR A 349 -4.86 -20.37 -6.09
C THR A 349 -5.68 -20.18 -7.38
N ALA A 350 -5.01 -20.07 -8.52
CA ALA A 350 -5.66 -19.87 -9.82
C ALA A 350 -6.66 -20.96 -10.19
N ASP A 351 -6.43 -22.19 -9.73
CA ASP A 351 -7.33 -23.33 -9.90
C ASP A 351 -8.46 -23.40 -8.85
N SER A 352 -8.74 -22.28 -8.18
CA SER A 352 -9.82 -22.11 -7.19
C SER A 352 -9.70 -22.97 -5.93
N ARG A 353 -8.54 -23.55 -5.64
CA ARG A 353 -8.28 -24.17 -4.35
C ARG A 353 -8.05 -23.07 -3.31
N CYS A 354 -8.88 -23.02 -2.28
CA CYS A 354 -8.85 -21.99 -1.26
C CYS A 354 -8.50 -22.58 0.10
N GLU A 355 -7.56 -21.95 0.77
CA GLU A 355 -7.26 -22.18 2.18
C GLU A 355 -7.91 -21.07 3.01
N SER A 356 -8.61 -21.44 4.09
CA SER A 356 -9.16 -20.47 5.03
C SER A 356 -8.10 -20.00 6.02
N VAL A 357 -8.12 -18.72 6.35
CA VAL A 357 -7.43 -18.18 7.52
C VAL A 357 -8.43 -18.08 8.66
N ARG A 358 -8.12 -18.75 9.77
CA ARG A 358 -9.03 -18.88 10.91
C ARG A 358 -8.63 -18.00 12.08
N THR A 359 -9.60 -17.81 12.99
CA THR A 359 -9.34 -17.24 14.32
C THR A 359 -8.38 -18.11 15.13
N ASP A 360 -7.58 -17.45 15.96
CA ASP A 360 -6.71 -18.09 16.97
C ASP A 360 -7.49 -18.22 18.27
N ASP A 361 -8.09 -19.39 18.49
CA ASP A 361 -8.98 -19.65 19.63
C ASP A 361 -8.21 -19.73 20.97
N THR A 362 -6.88 -19.55 20.98
CA THR A 362 -6.08 -19.38 22.20
C THR A 362 -6.10 -17.94 22.73
N VAL A 363 -6.57 -16.98 21.94
CA VAL A 363 -6.75 -15.59 22.37
C VAL A 363 -8.00 -15.49 23.25
N GLU A 364 -7.89 -14.88 24.43
CA GLU A 364 -9.03 -14.67 25.33
C GLU A 364 -10.10 -13.78 24.69
N LEU A 365 -11.36 -14.20 24.76
CA LEU A 365 -12.50 -13.40 24.30
C LEU A 365 -12.73 -12.21 25.23
N LEU A 366 -12.83 -11.03 24.68
CA LEU A 366 -13.08 -9.79 25.44
C LEU A 366 -14.52 -9.70 25.97
N GLY A 367 -15.48 -10.30 25.26
CA GLY A 367 -16.90 -10.20 25.61
C GLY A 367 -17.43 -8.76 25.52
N LEU A 368 -16.82 -7.91 24.72
CA LEU A 368 -17.16 -6.49 24.56
C LEU A 368 -17.72 -6.21 23.16
N PRO A 369 -18.74 -5.35 23.04
CA PRO A 369 -19.18 -4.84 21.75
C PRO A 369 -18.05 -4.15 20.99
N LEU A 370 -18.03 -4.31 19.65
CA LEU A 370 -17.01 -3.75 18.77
C LEU A 370 -17.62 -2.79 17.74
N VAL A 371 -17.03 -1.60 17.61
CA VAL A 371 -17.22 -0.72 16.47
C VAL A 371 -15.86 -0.41 15.83
N VAL A 372 -15.76 -0.54 14.51
CA VAL A 372 -14.51 -0.32 13.76
C VAL A 372 -14.65 0.94 12.91
N LEU A 373 -13.69 1.84 13.00
CA LEU A 373 -13.59 3.00 12.13
C LEU A 373 -12.76 2.65 10.90
N THR A 374 -13.29 2.87 9.72
CA THR A 374 -12.63 2.62 8.43
C THR A 374 -12.62 3.86 7.55
N ASP A 375 -11.63 3.93 6.68
CA ASP A 375 -11.56 4.92 5.60
C ASP A 375 -10.88 4.32 4.36
N ARG A 376 -10.69 5.13 3.33
CA ARG A 376 -9.99 4.73 2.10
C ARG A 376 -8.50 4.43 2.28
N GLY A 377 -7.94 4.68 3.45
CA GLY A 377 -6.59 4.27 3.82
C GLY A 377 -6.51 2.87 4.43
N CYS A 378 -7.67 2.24 4.73
CA CYS A 378 -7.74 0.84 5.16
C CYS A 378 -7.60 -0.06 3.94
N ALA A 379 -6.50 -0.81 3.85
CA ALA A 379 -6.13 -1.62 2.70
C ALA A 379 -5.61 -3.01 3.11
N SER A 380 -5.66 -4.00 2.22
CA SER A 380 -5.06 -5.32 2.39
C SER A 380 -5.56 -6.03 3.67
N ALA A 381 -4.69 -6.45 4.59
CA ALA A 381 -5.09 -7.10 5.84
C ALA A 381 -6.10 -6.29 6.68
N CYS A 382 -6.15 -4.95 6.53
CA CYS A 382 -7.20 -4.11 7.12
C CYS A 382 -8.57 -4.39 6.49
N GLU A 383 -8.64 -4.68 5.21
CA GLU A 383 -9.88 -5.01 4.51
C GLU A 383 -10.35 -6.42 4.87
N HIS A 384 -9.43 -7.39 5.03
CA HIS A 384 -9.77 -8.71 5.59
C HIS A 384 -10.40 -8.58 6.97
N PHE A 385 -9.81 -7.77 7.86
CA PHE A 385 -10.37 -7.51 9.18
C PHE A 385 -11.77 -6.88 9.10
N GLY A 386 -11.92 -5.82 8.30
CA GLY A 386 -13.19 -5.11 8.12
C GLY A 386 -14.29 -5.99 7.51
N SER A 387 -13.97 -6.76 6.48
CA SER A 387 -14.88 -7.73 5.86
C SER A 387 -15.34 -8.76 6.90
N ALA A 388 -14.42 -9.40 7.61
CA ALA A 388 -14.75 -10.40 8.62
C ALA A 388 -15.62 -9.82 9.74
N VAL A 389 -15.34 -8.60 10.23
CA VAL A 389 -16.18 -7.94 11.26
C VAL A 389 -17.63 -7.81 10.78
N LYS A 390 -17.84 -7.41 9.53
CA LYS A 390 -19.14 -7.21 8.94
C LYS A 390 -19.84 -8.54 8.64
N ASP A 391 -19.18 -9.43 7.93
CA ASP A 391 -19.76 -10.65 7.38
C ASP A 391 -20.06 -11.69 8.48
N LEU A 392 -19.20 -11.75 9.47
CA LEU A 392 -19.40 -12.60 10.65
C LEU A 392 -20.27 -11.92 11.74
N ARG A 393 -20.74 -10.68 11.49
CA ARG A 393 -21.59 -9.89 12.40
C ARG A 393 -20.95 -9.69 13.78
N ILE A 394 -19.65 -9.50 13.84
CA ILE A 394 -18.88 -9.32 15.08
C ILE A 394 -19.07 -7.91 15.64
N GLY A 395 -19.26 -6.92 14.76
CA GLY A 395 -19.40 -5.51 15.12
C GLY A 395 -19.98 -4.69 13.99
N ARG A 396 -19.81 -3.36 14.06
CA ARG A 396 -20.25 -2.40 13.04
C ARG A 396 -19.06 -1.64 12.48
N LEU A 397 -19.08 -1.40 11.16
CA LEU A 397 -18.13 -0.52 10.48
C LEU A 397 -18.72 0.89 10.35
N VAL A 398 -17.95 1.91 10.73
CA VAL A 398 -18.33 3.32 10.65
C VAL A 398 -17.24 4.11 9.91
N GLY A 399 -17.61 4.99 9.02
CA GLY A 399 -16.69 5.85 8.28
C GLY A 399 -16.92 5.81 6.78
N THR A 400 -15.91 5.52 5.99
CA THR A 400 -16.03 5.40 4.52
C THR A 400 -15.56 4.03 4.04
N ARG A 401 -15.91 3.71 2.80
CA ARG A 401 -15.47 2.47 2.13
C ARG A 401 -13.94 2.37 2.16
N THR A 402 -13.42 1.16 2.34
CA THR A 402 -11.98 0.86 2.33
C THR A 402 -11.36 1.01 0.94
N ALA A 403 -10.07 0.77 0.82
CA ALA A 403 -9.31 1.08 -0.39
C ALA A 403 -9.67 0.22 -1.61
N GLY A 404 -10.04 -1.05 -1.41
CA GLY A 404 -10.13 -2.03 -2.50
C GLY A 404 -8.75 -2.48 -2.99
N LEU A 405 -7.76 -2.49 -2.12
CA LEU A 405 -6.40 -2.93 -2.40
C LEU A 405 -6.16 -4.28 -1.70
N MET A 406 -6.73 -5.35 -2.23
CA MET A 406 -6.72 -6.66 -1.61
C MET A 406 -6.57 -7.79 -2.65
N ALA A 407 -5.58 -7.70 -3.53
CA ALA A 407 -5.34 -8.75 -4.52
C ALA A 407 -4.88 -10.07 -3.86
N GLY A 408 -4.05 -10.00 -2.82
CA GLY A 408 -3.54 -11.16 -2.10
C GLY A 408 -2.17 -10.88 -1.48
N PRO A 409 -1.58 -11.83 -0.74
CA PRO A 409 -0.27 -11.64 -0.15
C PRO A 409 0.81 -11.58 -1.24
N THR A 410 1.56 -10.48 -1.25
CA THR A 410 2.70 -10.32 -2.16
C THR A 410 3.84 -11.25 -1.76
N GLN A 411 4.29 -12.06 -2.71
CA GLN A 411 5.50 -12.85 -2.57
C GLN A 411 6.68 -12.09 -3.19
N PRO A 412 7.73 -11.78 -2.42
CA PRO A 412 8.93 -11.15 -2.96
C PRO A 412 9.84 -12.17 -3.63
N TYR A 413 10.46 -11.78 -4.74
CA TYR A 413 11.47 -12.54 -5.48
C TYR A 413 12.69 -11.66 -5.72
N LEU A 414 13.87 -12.20 -5.41
CA LEU A 414 15.13 -11.51 -5.66
C LEU A 414 15.56 -11.74 -7.12
N LEU A 415 15.74 -10.65 -7.87
CA LEU A 415 16.29 -10.69 -9.21
C LEU A 415 17.85 -10.68 -9.16
N SER A 416 18.48 -11.11 -10.25
CA SER A 416 19.93 -11.26 -10.35
C SER A 416 20.72 -9.96 -10.20
N ASN A 417 20.06 -8.81 -10.40
CA ASN A 417 20.62 -7.47 -10.17
C ASN A 417 20.35 -6.90 -8.76
N ASN A 418 19.96 -7.74 -7.81
CA ASN A 418 19.60 -7.38 -6.44
C ASN A 418 18.36 -6.48 -6.30
N THR A 419 17.53 -6.35 -7.33
CA THR A 419 16.21 -5.71 -7.22
C THR A 419 15.15 -6.71 -6.78
N MET A 420 14.01 -6.19 -6.28
CA MET A 420 12.94 -7.01 -5.72
C MET A 420 11.70 -6.94 -6.60
N LEU A 421 11.30 -8.08 -7.15
CA LEU A 421 10.02 -8.25 -7.84
C LEU A 421 9.01 -8.81 -6.86
N GLY A 422 7.84 -8.20 -6.74
CA GLY A 422 6.76 -8.64 -5.87
C GLY A 422 5.45 -8.76 -6.61
N PHE A 423 4.72 -9.84 -6.39
CA PHE A 423 3.35 -10.03 -6.90
C PHE A 423 2.61 -11.09 -6.08
N PRO A 424 1.25 -11.10 -6.10
CA PRO A 424 0.48 -12.11 -5.40
C PRO A 424 0.64 -13.49 -6.02
N SER A 425 0.90 -14.50 -5.18
CA SER A 425 0.86 -15.92 -5.57
C SER A 425 -0.49 -16.57 -5.26
N ARG A 426 -1.36 -15.87 -4.55
CA ARG A 426 -2.73 -16.29 -4.19
C ARG A 426 -3.67 -15.10 -4.25
N HIS A 427 -4.94 -15.37 -4.52
CA HIS A 427 -6.01 -14.38 -4.55
C HIS A 427 -6.74 -14.33 -3.20
N GLY A 428 -6.97 -13.14 -2.66
CA GLY A 428 -7.66 -12.92 -1.38
C GLY A 428 -9.17 -12.75 -1.57
N LEU A 429 -9.97 -13.49 -0.81
CA LEU A 429 -11.42 -13.34 -0.74
C LEU A 429 -11.85 -13.08 0.69
N GLY A 430 -13.00 -12.44 0.90
CA GLY A 430 -13.57 -12.18 2.21
C GLY A 430 -14.07 -13.44 2.93
N ALA A 431 -14.68 -13.27 4.12
CA ALA A 431 -15.16 -14.35 4.96
C ALA A 431 -16.29 -15.18 4.31
N ASN A 432 -17.09 -14.57 3.46
CA ASN A 432 -18.13 -15.23 2.66
C ASN A 432 -17.67 -15.57 1.24
N ARG A 433 -16.35 -15.55 1.00
CA ARG A 433 -15.71 -15.75 -0.31
C ARG A 433 -16.07 -14.67 -1.34
N GLU A 434 -16.47 -13.50 -0.88
CA GLU A 434 -16.76 -12.35 -1.74
C GLU A 434 -15.47 -11.68 -2.22
N GLU A 435 -15.54 -11.11 -3.42
CA GLU A 435 -14.47 -10.29 -4.00
C GLU A 435 -14.43 -8.93 -3.31
N ILE A 436 -13.27 -8.58 -2.76
CA ILE A 436 -13.03 -7.28 -2.12
C ILE A 436 -12.04 -6.43 -2.93
N ASN A 437 -11.14 -7.09 -3.66
CA ASN A 437 -10.15 -6.39 -4.47
C ASN A 437 -10.84 -5.48 -5.48
N ARG A 438 -10.34 -4.24 -5.66
CA ARG A 438 -10.91 -3.16 -6.48
C ARG A 438 -12.28 -2.64 -6.01
N ILE A 439 -12.97 -3.32 -5.09
CA ILE A 439 -14.31 -2.96 -4.61
C ILE A 439 -14.23 -2.26 -3.25
N GLY A 440 -13.45 -2.82 -2.33
CA GLY A 440 -13.38 -2.40 -0.92
C GLY A 440 -14.62 -2.78 -0.11
N VAL A 441 -14.50 -2.67 1.21
CA VAL A 441 -15.55 -3.00 2.18
C VAL A 441 -16.38 -1.73 2.48
N ALA A 442 -17.69 -1.78 2.23
CA ALA A 442 -18.58 -0.69 2.57
C ALA A 442 -18.86 -0.66 4.08
N PRO A 443 -18.82 0.52 4.76
CA PRO A 443 -19.21 0.61 6.15
C PRO A 443 -20.72 0.39 6.33
N ASP A 444 -21.12 -0.04 7.54
CA ASP A 444 -22.55 -0.08 7.92
C ASP A 444 -23.12 1.32 8.09
N HIS A 445 -22.29 2.26 8.54
CA HIS A 445 -22.64 3.67 8.68
C HIS A 445 -21.67 4.54 7.91
N HIS A 446 -22.10 5.08 6.78
CA HIS A 446 -21.29 5.99 5.97
C HIS A 446 -21.24 7.37 6.63
N VAL A 447 -20.08 7.74 7.17
CA VAL A 447 -19.84 9.00 7.89
C VAL A 447 -18.53 9.60 7.40
N PRO A 448 -18.52 10.31 6.27
CA PRO A 448 -17.31 10.98 5.76
C PRO A 448 -16.96 12.20 6.62
N SER A 449 -15.67 12.52 6.72
CA SER A 449 -15.20 13.79 7.28
C SER A 449 -15.31 14.89 6.24
N THR A 450 -15.64 16.11 6.69
CA THR A 450 -15.73 17.31 5.86
C THR A 450 -14.58 18.27 6.16
N PRO A 451 -14.30 19.25 5.26
CA PRO A 451 -13.35 20.32 5.57
C PRO A 451 -13.71 21.10 6.85
N GLN A 452 -15.01 21.33 7.11
CA GLN A 452 -15.50 22.00 8.30
C GLN A 452 -15.25 21.16 9.58
N ASP A 453 -15.39 19.84 9.50
CA ASP A 453 -15.08 18.96 10.63
C ASP A 453 -13.58 18.97 10.91
N ALA A 454 -12.74 18.85 9.90
CA ALA A 454 -11.30 18.92 10.02
C ALA A 454 -10.84 20.27 10.63
N ALA A 455 -11.43 21.39 10.14
CA ALA A 455 -11.13 22.75 10.66
C ALA A 455 -11.53 22.93 12.11
N ALA A 456 -12.61 22.30 12.54
CA ALA A 456 -13.12 22.37 13.92
C ALA A 456 -12.55 21.27 14.85
N GLY A 457 -11.68 20.39 14.35
CA GLY A 457 -11.18 19.24 15.11
C GLY A 457 -12.25 18.23 15.51
N ARG A 458 -13.38 18.20 14.79
CA ARG A 458 -14.44 17.22 15.03
C ARG A 458 -14.17 15.92 14.31
N ASP A 459 -14.58 14.82 14.91
CA ASP A 459 -14.54 13.48 14.35
C ASP A 459 -15.94 12.86 14.32
N PRO A 460 -16.73 13.09 13.25
CA PRO A 460 -18.11 12.62 13.18
C PRO A 460 -18.20 11.09 13.17
N ALA A 461 -17.23 10.38 12.60
CA ALA A 461 -17.21 8.93 12.59
C ALA A 461 -16.98 8.37 13.99
N LEU A 462 -16.06 8.95 14.75
CA LEU A 462 -15.81 8.57 16.15
C LEU A 462 -17.04 8.89 17.02
N ALA A 463 -17.65 10.05 16.88
CA ALA A 463 -18.88 10.41 17.60
C ALA A 463 -20.01 9.40 17.32
N LYS A 464 -20.19 9.00 16.06
CA LYS A 464 -21.15 7.96 15.68
C LYS A 464 -20.83 6.61 16.32
N ALA A 465 -19.55 6.21 16.33
CA ALA A 465 -19.11 4.95 16.93
C ALA A 465 -19.42 4.89 18.44
N LEU A 466 -19.12 5.97 19.17
CA LEU A 466 -19.45 6.07 20.60
C LEU A 466 -20.96 5.96 20.84
N THR A 467 -21.78 6.66 20.04
CA THR A 467 -23.25 6.56 20.14
C THR A 467 -23.77 5.13 19.94
N LEU A 468 -23.10 4.31 19.13
CA LEU A 468 -23.51 2.91 18.88
C LEU A 468 -23.19 2.00 20.06
N LEU A 469 -22.19 2.32 20.86
CA LEU A 469 -21.78 1.55 22.04
C LEU A 469 -22.54 1.95 23.33
N HIS A 470 -23.15 3.14 23.36
CA HIS A 470 -23.95 3.62 24.50
C HIS A 470 -25.44 3.26 24.42
N LYS A 471 -25.83 2.46 23.40
CA LYS A 471 -27.21 1.94 23.28
C LYS A 471 -27.30 0.55 23.91
#